data_5229ae58fd641edc25ff1345f63eca43
#
_entry.id   5229ae58fd641edc25ff1345f63eca43
#
_cell.length_a   1.000
_cell.length_b   1.000
_cell.length_c   1.000
_cell.angle_alpha   90.00
_cell.angle_beta   90.00
_cell.angle_gamma   90.00
#
_symmetry.space_group_name_H-M   'P 1'
#
loop_
_entity.id
_entity.type
_entity.pdbx_description
1 polymer ?
#
loop_
_entity_poly.entity_id
_entity_poly.type
_entity_poly.pdbx_seq_one_letter_code
_entity_poly.pdbx_strand_id
1 'polypeptide(L)'
;LAAAVFIGTRLVTLLLEAGHTVTIVDKRDSEKYPELRKAGDVRNVEDLVNTCRGCDTIYNLAAEHKDDVRPVSLYDDVNVQGARNVCIAAEKLGINKIIFTSTVAIYGFSEIELDENAAIAYINDYGRTKYEAEQVLLQWVAGDPDRRLRMVRPTAVFGEGNRGNVYNLISQLGKKHFVMVGEGSNRKSIAYVGNVAAFLAFLLNIDGQQTEIFNYADKPDLRMNQMVPLVRDAFGYGASLPMRLPYWLIYPVAMVLDWVAAALNKSFPVSRVRIKKFCSNSQFSTDRLKAAGFEPKYELTDALRRTIRAEFNL
;
A
#
# COMPACT_ATOMS: atom_id res chain seq x y z
N LEU A 1 -7.94 -12.38 5.17
CA LEU A 1 -8.26 -11.52 6.32
C LEU A 1 -8.29 -10.06 5.89
N ALA A 2 -9.28 -9.27 6.38
CA ALA A 2 -9.54 -7.88 5.99
C ALA A 2 -9.71 -7.67 4.48
N ALA A 3 -10.42 -8.57 3.83
CA ALA A 3 -10.59 -8.62 2.38
C ALA A 3 -11.93 -8.05 1.87
N ALA A 4 -12.71 -7.41 2.74
CA ALA A 4 -14.00 -6.84 2.37
C ALA A 4 -13.91 -5.56 1.52
N VAL A 5 -12.72 -4.92 1.44
CA VAL A 5 -12.54 -3.59 0.84
C VAL A 5 -11.30 -3.57 -0.05
N PHE A 6 -11.26 -2.65 -0.99
CA PHE A 6 -10.15 -2.21 -1.84
C PHE A 6 -9.28 -3.34 -2.45
N ILE A 7 -8.06 -3.61 -1.94
CA ILE A 7 -7.18 -4.68 -2.47
C ILE A 7 -7.89 -6.04 -2.34
N GLY A 8 -8.48 -6.30 -1.18
CA GLY A 8 -9.09 -7.58 -0.86
C GLY A 8 -10.25 -7.94 -1.79
N THR A 9 -11.14 -7.00 -2.11
CA THR A 9 -12.26 -7.26 -3.03
C THR A 9 -11.78 -7.69 -4.42
N ARG A 10 -10.70 -7.07 -4.94
CA ARG A 10 -10.12 -7.44 -6.24
C ARG A 10 -9.42 -8.79 -6.19
N LEU A 11 -8.67 -9.04 -5.12
CA LEU A 11 -8.04 -10.34 -4.89
C LEU A 11 -9.07 -11.47 -4.82
N VAL A 12 -10.15 -11.27 -4.07
CA VAL A 12 -11.26 -12.24 -3.99
C VAL A 12 -11.85 -12.53 -5.37
N THR A 13 -12.07 -11.49 -6.19
CA THR A 13 -12.55 -11.67 -7.57
C THR A 13 -11.61 -12.58 -8.37
N LEU A 14 -10.30 -12.30 -8.34
CA LEU A 14 -9.32 -13.08 -9.10
C LEU A 14 -9.21 -14.53 -8.61
N LEU A 15 -9.28 -14.76 -7.31
CA LEU A 15 -9.22 -16.10 -6.74
C LEU A 15 -10.46 -16.92 -7.11
N LEU A 16 -11.66 -16.32 -7.09
CA LEU A 16 -12.89 -16.98 -7.52
C LEU A 16 -12.87 -17.30 -9.02
N GLU A 17 -12.40 -16.37 -9.85
CA GLU A 17 -12.22 -16.58 -11.29
C GLU A 17 -11.23 -17.71 -11.61
N ALA A 18 -10.23 -17.91 -10.74
CA ALA A 18 -9.27 -19.01 -10.82
C ALA A 18 -9.80 -20.33 -10.23
N GLY A 19 -11.05 -20.38 -9.78
CA GLY A 19 -11.70 -21.61 -9.25
C GLY A 19 -11.40 -21.92 -7.79
N HIS A 20 -10.81 -20.98 -7.03
CA HIS A 20 -10.55 -21.17 -5.60
C HIS A 20 -11.80 -20.92 -4.75
N THR A 21 -11.94 -21.68 -3.67
CA THR A 21 -12.93 -21.40 -2.62
C THR A 21 -12.38 -20.33 -1.69
N VAL A 22 -13.13 -19.24 -1.47
CA VAL A 22 -12.67 -18.10 -0.69
C VAL A 22 -13.57 -17.85 0.51
N THR A 23 -12.98 -17.62 1.67
CA THR A 23 -13.65 -17.09 2.86
C THR A 23 -13.09 -15.69 3.16
N ILE A 24 -13.97 -14.71 3.27
CA ILE A 24 -13.62 -13.34 3.68
C ILE A 24 -13.82 -13.23 5.19
N VAL A 25 -12.76 -12.91 5.93
CA VAL A 25 -12.85 -12.64 7.37
C VAL A 25 -12.58 -11.16 7.58
N ASP A 26 -13.58 -10.40 7.95
CA ASP A 26 -13.48 -8.96 8.16
C ASP A 26 -14.51 -8.51 9.21
N LYS A 27 -14.18 -7.45 9.95
CA LYS A 27 -15.14 -6.78 10.85
C LYS A 27 -16.18 -5.96 10.08
N ARG A 28 -15.88 -5.55 8.84
CA ARG A 28 -16.79 -4.86 7.94
C ARG A 28 -17.50 -5.84 7.03
N ASP A 29 -18.68 -5.47 6.57
CA ASP A 29 -19.40 -6.23 5.57
C ASP A 29 -18.76 -6.07 4.20
N SER A 30 -18.84 -7.10 3.37
CA SER A 30 -18.41 -7.06 1.98
C SER A 30 -19.58 -6.67 1.10
N GLU A 31 -19.51 -5.53 0.43
CA GLU A 31 -20.57 -5.09 -0.49
C GLU A 31 -20.67 -6.02 -1.71
N LYS A 32 -19.54 -6.50 -2.20
CA LYS A 32 -19.50 -7.31 -3.44
C LYS A 32 -19.75 -8.80 -3.20
N TYR A 33 -19.32 -9.33 -2.04
CA TYR A 33 -19.35 -10.76 -1.72
C TYR A 33 -19.88 -10.97 -0.29
N PRO A 34 -21.12 -10.55 0.02
CA PRO A 34 -21.66 -10.66 1.39
C PRO A 34 -21.77 -12.11 1.85
N GLU A 35 -22.04 -13.05 0.94
CA GLU A 35 -22.20 -14.49 1.20
C GLU A 35 -20.89 -15.19 1.58
N LEU A 36 -19.74 -14.65 1.18
CA LEU A 36 -18.42 -15.20 1.49
C LEU A 36 -17.87 -14.64 2.81
N ARG A 37 -18.51 -13.62 3.36
CA ARG A 37 -18.03 -12.91 4.55
C ARG A 37 -18.42 -13.63 5.82
N LYS A 38 -17.44 -13.87 6.67
CA LYS A 38 -17.61 -14.25 8.07
C LYS A 38 -17.11 -13.10 8.96
N ALA A 39 -17.91 -12.75 9.97
CA ALA A 39 -17.49 -11.75 10.94
C ALA A 39 -16.28 -12.25 11.73
N GLY A 40 -15.24 -11.42 11.87
CA GLY A 40 -14.06 -11.75 12.65
C GLY A 40 -13.09 -10.59 12.73
N ASP A 41 -12.35 -10.54 13.83
CA ASP A 41 -11.32 -9.53 14.10
C ASP A 41 -9.98 -10.23 14.28
N VAL A 42 -8.93 -9.75 13.61
CA VAL A 42 -7.57 -10.29 13.76
C VAL A 42 -7.04 -10.21 15.19
N ARG A 43 -7.61 -9.35 16.03
CA ARG A 43 -7.28 -9.22 17.45
C ARG A 43 -7.82 -10.39 18.30
N ASN A 44 -8.76 -11.17 17.75
CA ASN A 44 -9.35 -12.32 18.44
C ASN A 44 -8.93 -13.63 17.75
N VAL A 45 -8.11 -14.42 18.41
CA VAL A 45 -7.61 -15.68 17.88
C VAL A 45 -8.71 -16.72 17.67
N GLU A 46 -9.74 -16.73 18.49
CA GLU A 46 -10.85 -17.69 18.38
C GLU A 46 -11.71 -17.38 17.14
N ASP A 47 -11.94 -16.11 16.84
CA ASP A 47 -12.60 -15.71 15.60
C ASP A 47 -11.84 -16.26 14.39
N LEU A 48 -10.50 -16.13 14.39
CA LEU A 48 -9.66 -16.61 13.29
C LEU A 48 -9.70 -18.14 13.17
N VAL A 49 -9.59 -18.87 14.29
CA VAL A 49 -9.66 -20.33 14.28
C VAL A 49 -11.02 -20.82 13.76
N ASN A 50 -12.11 -20.19 14.18
CA ASN A 50 -13.45 -20.59 13.76
C ASN A 50 -13.74 -20.25 12.30
N THR A 51 -13.27 -19.10 11.83
CA THR A 51 -13.57 -18.59 10.47
C THR A 51 -12.64 -19.15 9.39
N CYS A 52 -11.39 -19.47 9.73
CA CYS A 52 -10.40 -20.03 8.79
C CYS A 52 -10.40 -21.56 8.75
N ARG A 53 -11.30 -22.23 9.45
CA ARG A 53 -11.39 -23.70 9.42
C ARG A 53 -11.65 -24.21 8.01
N GLY A 54 -10.82 -25.18 7.56
CA GLY A 54 -10.90 -25.76 6.22
C GLY A 54 -10.19 -24.94 5.13
N CYS A 55 -9.49 -23.85 5.50
CA CYS A 55 -8.61 -23.17 4.57
C CYS A 55 -7.22 -23.80 4.57
N ASP A 56 -6.52 -23.73 3.45
CA ASP A 56 -5.13 -24.17 3.27
C ASP A 56 -4.13 -22.99 3.25
N THR A 57 -4.61 -21.79 3.00
CA THR A 57 -3.79 -20.60 2.86
C THR A 57 -4.48 -19.38 3.52
N ILE A 58 -3.72 -18.56 4.23
CA ILE A 58 -4.20 -17.30 4.81
C ILE A 58 -3.56 -16.12 4.08
N TYR A 59 -4.39 -15.27 3.46
CA TYR A 59 -4.00 -13.93 3.05
C TYR A 59 -4.24 -12.96 4.20
N ASN A 60 -3.19 -12.39 4.77
CA ASN A 60 -3.31 -11.39 5.83
C ASN A 60 -3.09 -9.98 5.25
N LEU A 61 -4.21 -9.31 4.95
CA LEU A 61 -4.26 -7.91 4.51
C LEU A 61 -4.72 -6.97 5.63
N ALA A 62 -4.93 -7.52 6.84
CA ALA A 62 -5.36 -6.71 7.98
C ALA A 62 -4.28 -5.70 8.38
N ALA A 63 -4.66 -4.45 8.49
CA ALA A 63 -3.78 -3.39 8.97
C ALA A 63 -4.57 -2.19 9.47
N GLU A 64 -4.08 -1.58 10.53
CA GLU A 64 -4.35 -0.19 10.82
C GLU A 64 -3.25 0.64 10.13
N HIS A 65 -3.66 1.54 9.20
CA HIS A 65 -2.73 2.18 8.26
C HIS A 65 -2.91 3.70 8.12
N LYS A 66 -3.91 4.30 8.78
CA LYS A 66 -4.10 5.75 8.76
C LYS A 66 -3.01 6.45 9.59
N ASP A 67 -2.66 7.69 9.24
CA ASP A 67 -1.58 8.42 9.92
C ASP A 67 -1.99 9.00 11.30
N ASP A 68 -3.29 9.04 11.60
CA ASP A 68 -3.87 9.74 12.76
C ASP A 68 -4.70 8.82 13.69
N VAL A 69 -4.34 7.53 13.75
CA VAL A 69 -5.05 6.52 14.54
C VAL A 69 -4.98 6.85 16.03
N ARG A 70 -6.12 6.76 16.70
CA ARG A 70 -6.25 6.92 18.14
C ARG A 70 -7.17 5.85 18.74
N PRO A 71 -6.79 5.23 19.87
CA PRO A 71 -5.50 5.32 20.54
C PRO A 71 -4.36 4.75 19.67
N VAL A 72 -3.12 5.19 19.89
CA VAL A 72 -1.93 4.74 19.13
C VAL A 72 -1.70 3.23 19.28
N SER A 73 -2.08 2.63 20.42
CA SER A 73 -2.02 1.19 20.67
C SER A 73 -2.74 0.34 19.61
N LEU A 74 -3.72 0.91 18.89
CA LEU A 74 -4.41 0.18 17.81
C LEU A 74 -3.47 -0.29 16.69
N TYR A 75 -2.37 0.41 16.45
CA TYR A 75 -1.37 -0.08 15.50
C TYR A 75 -0.73 -1.40 15.99
N ASP A 76 -0.37 -1.48 17.26
CA ASP A 76 0.21 -2.68 17.88
C ASP A 76 -0.82 -3.79 17.98
N ASP A 77 -2.05 -3.48 18.42
CA ASP A 77 -3.14 -4.45 18.59
C ASP A 77 -3.53 -5.12 17.26
N VAL A 78 -3.64 -4.33 16.18
CA VAL A 78 -4.09 -4.82 14.88
C VAL A 78 -2.94 -5.41 14.06
N ASN A 79 -1.81 -4.70 13.96
CA ASN A 79 -0.73 -5.09 13.07
C ASN A 79 0.16 -6.16 13.69
N VAL A 80 0.60 -5.99 14.93
CA VAL A 80 1.56 -6.90 15.57
C VAL A 80 0.83 -8.06 16.27
N GLN A 81 -0.10 -7.74 17.19
CA GLN A 81 -0.86 -8.79 17.87
C GLN A 81 -1.75 -9.55 16.88
N GLY A 82 -2.35 -8.85 15.91
CA GLY A 82 -3.08 -9.49 14.82
C GLY A 82 -2.23 -10.49 14.03
N ALA A 83 -0.97 -10.16 13.70
CA ALA A 83 -0.05 -11.10 13.05
C ALA A 83 0.24 -12.33 13.93
N ARG A 84 0.45 -12.14 15.24
CA ARG A 84 0.63 -13.27 16.19
C ARG A 84 -0.61 -14.17 16.22
N ASN A 85 -1.79 -13.59 16.27
CA ASN A 85 -3.05 -14.34 16.28
C ASN A 85 -3.24 -15.14 14.99
N VAL A 86 -2.85 -14.58 13.84
CA VAL A 86 -2.85 -15.27 12.54
C VAL A 86 -1.92 -16.47 12.57
N CYS A 87 -0.71 -16.34 13.13
CA CYS A 87 0.23 -17.46 13.29
C CYS A 87 -0.35 -18.55 14.19
N ILE A 88 -0.93 -18.19 15.34
CA ILE A 88 -1.55 -19.14 16.27
C ILE A 88 -2.74 -19.87 15.60
N ALA A 89 -3.57 -19.15 14.85
CA ALA A 89 -4.69 -19.76 14.14
C ALA A 89 -4.19 -20.72 13.05
N ALA A 90 -3.15 -20.33 12.29
CA ALA A 90 -2.54 -21.17 11.29
C ALA A 90 -2.00 -22.49 11.90
N GLU A 91 -1.28 -22.41 13.03
CA GLU A 91 -0.78 -23.58 13.77
C GLU A 91 -1.90 -24.50 14.24
N LYS A 92 -2.93 -23.95 14.87
CA LYS A 92 -4.08 -24.74 15.37
C LYS A 92 -4.86 -25.43 14.25
N LEU A 93 -4.84 -24.90 13.04
CA LEU A 93 -5.58 -25.40 11.89
C LEU A 93 -4.71 -26.21 10.91
N GLY A 94 -3.40 -26.33 11.14
CA GLY A 94 -2.46 -26.96 10.23
C GLY A 94 -2.29 -26.22 8.91
N ILE A 95 -2.47 -24.90 8.90
CA ILE A 95 -2.29 -24.07 7.70
C ILE A 95 -0.83 -23.68 7.56
N ASN A 96 -0.18 -24.14 6.52
CA ASN A 96 1.26 -23.98 6.30
C ASN A 96 1.63 -22.84 5.35
N LYS A 97 0.68 -22.09 4.79
CA LYS A 97 0.96 -20.96 3.90
C LYS A 97 0.30 -19.68 4.39
N ILE A 98 1.13 -18.63 4.55
CA ILE A 98 0.66 -17.26 4.83
C ILE A 98 1.19 -16.33 3.76
N ILE A 99 0.31 -15.50 3.18
CA ILE A 99 0.64 -14.41 2.27
C ILE A 99 0.30 -13.12 2.99
N PHE A 100 1.31 -12.27 3.21
CA PHE A 100 1.21 -11.08 4.04
C PHE A 100 1.45 -9.80 3.23
N THR A 101 0.56 -8.84 3.36
CA THR A 101 0.75 -7.50 2.81
C THR A 101 1.39 -6.59 3.85
N SER A 102 2.67 -6.31 3.69
CA SER A 102 3.44 -5.34 4.45
C SER A 102 3.41 -3.96 3.77
N THR A 103 4.51 -3.20 3.78
CA THR A 103 4.61 -1.87 3.19
C THR A 103 6.07 -1.44 3.01
N VAL A 104 6.36 -0.61 2.00
CA VAL A 104 7.67 0.07 1.90
C VAL A 104 7.88 1.16 2.96
N ALA A 105 6.86 1.51 3.74
CA ALA A 105 7.00 2.49 4.83
C ALA A 105 7.99 2.06 5.93
N ILE A 106 8.38 0.79 5.95
CA ILE A 106 9.43 0.26 6.84
C ILE A 106 10.83 0.82 6.52
N TYR A 107 11.07 1.27 5.29
CA TYR A 107 12.37 1.80 4.86
C TYR A 107 12.58 3.28 5.14
N GLY A 108 11.50 4.04 5.42
CA GLY A 108 11.58 5.49 5.60
C GLY A 108 11.83 6.25 4.30
N PHE A 109 12.63 7.32 4.40
CA PHE A 109 13.01 8.15 3.25
C PHE A 109 14.37 7.74 2.70
N SER A 110 14.50 7.74 1.36
CA SER A 110 15.77 7.50 0.68
C SER A 110 15.86 8.35 -0.58
N GLU A 111 17.06 8.80 -0.91
CA GLU A 111 17.35 9.49 -2.18
C GLU A 111 17.73 8.49 -3.29
N ILE A 112 18.05 7.25 -2.93
CA ILE A 112 18.36 6.16 -3.86
C ILE A 112 17.20 5.16 -3.94
N GLU A 113 17.17 4.37 -5.00
CA GLU A 113 16.23 3.25 -5.13
C GLU A 113 16.57 2.15 -4.12
N LEU A 114 15.59 1.67 -3.38
CA LEU A 114 15.74 0.66 -2.34
C LEU A 114 15.22 -0.70 -2.81
N ASP A 115 15.98 -1.75 -2.52
CA ASP A 115 15.57 -3.15 -2.70
C ASP A 115 15.09 -3.78 -1.38
N GLU A 116 14.77 -5.08 -1.41
CA GLU A 116 14.28 -5.82 -0.24
C GLU A 116 15.35 -6.06 0.84
N ASN A 117 16.63 -5.83 0.54
CA ASN A 117 17.74 -5.96 1.49
C ASN A 117 18.10 -4.62 2.14
N ALA A 118 17.43 -3.53 1.75
CA ALA A 118 17.71 -2.21 2.29
C ALA A 118 17.49 -2.14 3.81
N ALA A 119 18.26 -1.30 4.48
CA ALA A 119 18.15 -1.09 5.92
C ALA A 119 16.76 -0.59 6.31
N ILE A 120 16.25 -1.10 7.42
CA ILE A 120 14.97 -0.68 8.00
C ILE A 120 15.14 0.63 8.73
N ALA A 121 14.32 1.64 8.40
CA ALA A 121 14.41 3.00 8.93
C ALA A 121 13.02 3.66 9.00
N TYR A 122 12.03 2.96 9.54
CA TYR A 122 10.66 3.47 9.67
C TYR A 122 10.62 4.81 10.42
N ILE A 123 9.65 5.67 10.05
CA ILE A 123 9.52 7.03 10.58
C ILE A 123 8.22 7.27 11.34
N ASN A 124 7.32 6.29 11.37
CA ASN A 124 6.03 6.37 12.05
C ASN A 124 5.62 5.01 12.62
N ASP A 125 4.58 5.00 13.46
CA ASP A 125 4.07 3.78 14.09
C ASP A 125 3.54 2.76 13.08
N TYR A 126 2.99 3.21 11.97
CA TYR A 126 2.56 2.30 10.91
C TYR A 126 3.74 1.49 10.34
N GLY A 127 4.83 2.16 9.94
CA GLY A 127 6.04 1.49 9.45
C GLY A 127 6.65 0.57 10.51
N ARG A 128 6.75 1.04 11.76
CA ARG A 128 7.25 0.25 12.90
C ARG A 128 6.46 -1.03 13.06
N THR A 129 5.15 -0.94 13.23
CA THR A 129 4.30 -2.09 13.55
C THR A 129 4.15 -3.06 12.36
N LYS A 130 4.24 -2.58 11.13
CA LYS A 130 4.31 -3.48 9.95
C LYS A 130 5.62 -4.26 9.93
N TYR A 131 6.75 -3.63 10.25
CA TYR A 131 8.02 -4.32 10.38
C TYR A 131 8.02 -5.34 11.52
N GLU A 132 7.50 -4.97 12.69
CA GLU A 132 7.36 -5.90 13.83
C GLU A 132 6.46 -7.10 13.47
N ALA A 133 5.38 -6.88 12.71
CA ALA A 133 4.54 -7.96 12.19
C ALA A 133 5.30 -8.88 11.21
N GLU A 134 6.19 -8.33 10.36
CA GLU A 134 7.08 -9.15 9.53
C GLU A 134 7.97 -10.07 10.40
N GLN A 135 8.53 -9.53 11.51
CA GLN A 135 9.37 -10.32 12.40
C GLN A 135 8.61 -11.48 13.07
N VAL A 136 7.35 -11.25 13.46
CA VAL A 136 6.46 -12.29 13.99
C VAL A 136 6.26 -13.41 12.95
N LEU A 137 5.98 -13.06 11.73
CA LEU A 137 5.77 -14.03 10.64
C LEU A 137 7.05 -14.77 10.24
N LEU A 138 8.21 -14.08 10.29
CA LEU A 138 9.52 -14.72 10.06
C LEU A 138 9.85 -15.73 11.15
N GLN A 139 9.53 -15.45 12.40
CA GLN A 139 9.67 -16.43 13.49
C GLN A 139 8.73 -17.63 13.30
N TRP A 140 7.48 -17.37 12.89
CA TRP A 140 6.52 -18.45 12.63
C TRP A 140 7.01 -19.38 11.54
N VAL A 141 7.47 -18.85 10.40
CA VAL A 141 7.91 -19.68 9.27
C VAL A 141 9.18 -20.46 9.60
N ALA A 142 10.09 -19.91 10.40
CA ALA A 142 11.33 -20.57 10.82
C ALA A 142 11.07 -21.75 11.78
N GLY A 143 9.91 -21.81 12.42
CA GLY A 143 9.55 -22.87 13.37
C GLY A 143 9.21 -24.22 12.74
N ASP A 144 9.00 -24.28 11.41
CA ASP A 144 8.62 -25.52 10.72
C ASP A 144 9.03 -25.46 9.23
N PRO A 145 9.77 -26.46 8.71
CA PRO A 145 10.28 -26.48 7.33
C PRO A 145 9.17 -26.56 6.26
N ASP A 146 7.97 -27.01 6.61
CA ASP A 146 6.84 -27.11 5.68
C ASP A 146 6.09 -25.79 5.53
N ARG A 147 6.32 -24.83 6.41
CA ARG A 147 5.68 -23.50 6.36
C ARG A 147 6.23 -22.68 5.21
N ARG A 148 5.36 -21.88 4.61
CA ARG A 148 5.66 -20.99 3.49
C ARG A 148 5.14 -19.59 3.80
N LEU A 149 6.02 -18.60 3.67
CA LEU A 149 5.69 -17.20 3.87
C LEU A 149 5.97 -16.41 2.58
N ARG A 150 4.98 -15.67 2.12
CA ARG A 150 5.12 -14.72 1.02
C ARG A 150 4.78 -13.34 1.54
N MET A 151 5.72 -12.41 1.47
CA MET A 151 5.50 -11.02 1.92
C MET A 151 5.59 -10.05 0.75
N VAL A 152 4.62 -9.17 0.67
CA VAL A 152 4.62 -8.07 -0.31
C VAL A 152 4.72 -6.75 0.44
N ARG A 153 5.68 -5.92 0.06
CA ARG A 153 5.86 -4.55 0.54
C ARG A 153 5.42 -3.58 -0.56
N PRO A 154 4.13 -3.30 -0.69
CA PRO A 154 3.66 -2.37 -1.72
C PRO A 154 4.06 -0.95 -1.39
N THR A 155 4.25 -0.16 -2.45
CA THR A 155 4.34 1.30 -2.38
C THR A 155 2.95 1.90 -2.13
N ALA A 156 2.78 3.21 -2.31
CA ALA A 156 1.48 3.84 -2.19
C ALA A 156 0.49 3.25 -3.21
N VAL A 157 -0.45 2.44 -2.72
CA VAL A 157 -1.45 1.77 -3.58
C VAL A 157 -2.55 2.75 -3.93
N PHE A 158 -2.90 2.83 -5.21
CA PHE A 158 -3.97 3.65 -5.73
C PHE A 158 -4.93 2.85 -6.63
N GLY A 159 -6.08 3.43 -6.91
CA GLY A 159 -7.08 2.84 -7.78
C GLY A 159 -8.49 3.26 -7.38
N GLU A 160 -9.47 2.81 -8.12
CA GLU A 160 -10.87 3.10 -7.91
C GLU A 160 -11.32 2.62 -6.53
N GLY A 161 -12.03 3.47 -5.80
CA GLY A 161 -12.52 3.22 -4.45
C GLY A 161 -11.52 3.52 -3.32
N ASN A 162 -10.35 4.12 -3.64
CA ASN A 162 -9.37 4.52 -2.61
C ASN A 162 -9.05 6.01 -2.64
N ARG A 163 -9.51 6.75 -1.65
CA ARG A 163 -9.23 8.17 -1.46
C ARG A 163 -8.02 8.43 -0.55
N GLY A 164 -6.95 7.65 -0.75
CA GLY A 164 -5.69 7.76 -0.02
C GLY A 164 -4.73 8.84 -0.55
N ASN A 165 -3.43 8.68 -0.27
CA ASN A 165 -2.39 9.66 -0.57
C ASN A 165 -2.26 9.98 -2.06
N VAL A 166 -2.36 8.98 -2.94
CA VAL A 166 -2.26 9.19 -4.40
C VAL A 166 -3.50 9.89 -4.93
N TYR A 167 -4.71 9.54 -4.44
CA TYR A 167 -5.93 10.28 -4.76
C TYR A 167 -5.81 11.77 -4.38
N ASN A 168 -5.32 12.07 -3.18
CA ASN A 168 -5.11 13.44 -2.72
C ASN A 168 -4.10 14.18 -3.61
N LEU A 169 -3.04 13.51 -4.04
CA LEU A 169 -2.07 14.06 -4.98
C LEU A 169 -2.75 14.37 -6.33
N ILE A 170 -3.43 13.41 -6.93
CA ILE A 170 -4.17 13.57 -8.20
C ILE A 170 -5.17 14.71 -8.09
N SER A 171 -5.96 14.78 -7.00
CA SER A 171 -6.91 15.86 -6.75
C SER A 171 -6.26 17.24 -6.69
N GLN A 172 -5.04 17.34 -6.16
CA GLN A 172 -4.28 18.60 -6.14
C GLN A 172 -3.75 18.96 -7.53
N LEU A 173 -3.19 17.99 -8.25
CA LEU A 173 -2.67 18.17 -9.61
C LEU A 173 -3.76 18.56 -10.62
N GLY A 174 -4.98 18.03 -10.43
CA GLY A 174 -6.16 18.33 -11.24
C GLY A 174 -6.79 19.71 -10.97
N LYS A 175 -6.27 20.51 -10.04
CA LYS A 175 -6.77 21.88 -9.85
C LYS A 175 -6.30 22.80 -10.98
N LYS A 176 -7.21 23.64 -11.51
CA LYS A 176 -6.91 24.59 -12.60
C LYS A 176 -5.67 25.47 -12.31
N HIS A 177 -5.53 25.90 -11.07
CA HIS A 177 -4.44 26.78 -10.61
C HIS A 177 -3.33 26.05 -9.86
N PHE A 178 -3.09 24.77 -10.19
CA PHE A 178 -1.98 24.05 -9.60
C PHE A 178 -0.64 24.67 -10.02
N VAL A 179 0.26 24.83 -9.05
CA VAL A 179 1.62 25.34 -9.25
C VAL A 179 2.60 24.25 -8.83
N MET A 180 3.53 23.92 -9.70
CA MET A 180 4.55 22.90 -9.43
C MET A 180 5.73 23.52 -8.67
N VAL A 181 6.15 22.87 -7.59
CA VAL A 181 7.35 23.26 -6.83
C VAL A 181 8.55 22.45 -7.35
N GLY A 182 9.62 23.15 -7.70
CA GLY A 182 10.84 22.55 -8.25
C GLY A 182 10.71 22.11 -9.71
N GLU A 183 11.67 21.34 -10.18
CA GLU A 183 11.78 20.89 -11.57
C GLU A 183 10.91 19.67 -11.89
N GLY A 184 10.45 18.95 -10.86
CA GLY A 184 9.67 17.73 -11.01
C GLY A 184 10.49 16.56 -11.56
N SER A 185 11.80 16.58 -11.41
CA SER A 185 12.72 15.50 -11.79
C SER A 185 12.63 14.28 -10.85
N ASN A 186 12.12 14.50 -9.64
CA ASN A 186 11.93 13.45 -8.64
C ASN A 186 10.94 12.38 -9.11
N ARG A 187 11.23 11.13 -8.76
CA ARG A 187 10.44 9.96 -9.12
C ARG A 187 9.62 9.43 -7.95
N LYS A 188 8.45 8.90 -8.26
CA LYS A 188 7.54 8.27 -7.29
C LYS A 188 7.19 6.88 -7.75
N SER A 189 7.55 5.88 -6.96
CA SER A 189 7.00 4.54 -7.09
C SER A 189 5.60 4.53 -6.50
N ILE A 190 4.63 4.11 -7.30
CA ILE A 190 3.23 3.89 -6.91
C ILE A 190 2.76 2.55 -7.45
N ALA A 191 1.67 2.03 -6.90
CA ALA A 191 1.16 0.71 -7.25
C ALA A 191 -0.34 0.76 -7.53
N TYR A 192 -0.75 0.28 -8.71
CA TYR A 192 -2.16 0.16 -9.03
C TYR A 192 -2.78 -1.05 -8.33
N VAL A 193 -3.92 -0.85 -7.71
CA VAL A 193 -4.61 -1.88 -6.91
C VAL A 193 -4.93 -3.15 -7.70
N GLY A 194 -5.26 -3.03 -8.99
CA GLY A 194 -5.53 -4.18 -9.86
C GLY A 194 -4.30 -5.05 -10.06
N ASN A 195 -3.12 -4.43 -10.23
CA ASN A 195 -1.85 -5.14 -10.38
C ASN A 195 -1.38 -5.74 -9.04
N VAL A 196 -1.55 -5.02 -7.92
CA VAL A 196 -1.24 -5.54 -6.57
C VAL A 196 -2.07 -6.79 -6.27
N ALA A 197 -3.37 -6.74 -6.56
CA ALA A 197 -4.26 -7.89 -6.37
C ALA A 197 -3.86 -9.08 -7.27
N ALA A 198 -3.50 -8.82 -8.52
CA ALA A 198 -3.00 -9.84 -9.44
C ALA A 198 -1.69 -10.47 -8.95
N PHE A 199 -0.77 -9.67 -8.41
CA PHE A 199 0.46 -10.18 -7.83
C PHE A 199 0.21 -11.02 -6.57
N LEU A 200 -0.69 -10.59 -5.69
CA LEU A 200 -1.08 -11.39 -4.53
C LEU A 200 -1.71 -12.73 -4.94
N ALA A 201 -2.53 -12.77 -5.99
CA ALA A 201 -3.08 -14.01 -6.52
C ALA A 201 -1.98 -14.89 -7.12
N PHE A 202 -1.02 -14.31 -7.86
CA PHE A 202 0.14 -15.01 -8.42
C PHE A 202 0.97 -15.71 -7.34
N LEU A 203 1.14 -15.10 -6.16
CA LEU A 203 1.92 -15.66 -5.05
C LEU A 203 1.33 -16.94 -4.45
N LEU A 204 0.08 -17.26 -4.74
CA LEU A 204 -0.54 -18.50 -4.29
C LEU A 204 0.17 -19.71 -4.90
N ASN A 205 0.58 -19.61 -6.16
CA ASN A 205 1.13 -20.72 -6.95
C ASN A 205 2.63 -20.57 -7.20
N ILE A 206 3.29 -19.58 -6.60
CA ILE A 206 4.73 -19.42 -6.79
C ILE A 206 5.49 -20.51 -6.02
N ASP A 207 6.30 -21.26 -6.73
CA ASP A 207 7.33 -22.09 -6.15
C ASP A 207 8.52 -21.24 -5.72
N GLY A 208 9.27 -21.67 -4.74
CA GLY A 208 10.42 -20.92 -4.27
C GLY A 208 10.87 -21.31 -2.87
N GLN A 209 11.66 -20.44 -2.27
CA GLN A 209 12.18 -20.63 -0.93
C GLN A 209 11.04 -20.64 0.11
N GLN A 210 11.37 -21.10 1.31
CA GLN A 210 10.45 -21.07 2.44
C GLN A 210 9.87 -19.66 2.70
N THR A 211 10.71 -18.65 2.54
CA THR A 211 10.33 -17.24 2.67
C THR A 211 10.69 -16.47 1.41
N GLU A 212 9.72 -15.76 0.86
CA GLU A 212 9.91 -14.81 -0.24
C GLU A 212 9.38 -13.43 0.14
N ILE A 213 10.18 -12.40 -0.12
CA ILE A 213 9.85 -11.00 0.18
C ILE A 213 10.00 -10.20 -1.11
N PHE A 214 8.98 -9.41 -1.43
CA PHE A 214 8.91 -8.61 -2.64
C PHE A 214 8.53 -7.16 -2.35
N ASN A 215 9.31 -6.21 -2.82
CA ASN A 215 8.82 -4.85 -3.01
C ASN A 215 7.86 -4.83 -4.20
N TYR A 216 6.78 -4.07 -4.09
CA TYR A 216 5.84 -3.93 -5.19
C TYR A 216 5.65 -2.46 -5.60
N ALA A 217 5.94 -2.16 -6.84
CA ALA A 217 5.64 -0.91 -7.53
C ALA A 217 5.36 -1.18 -9.00
N ASP A 218 4.49 -0.40 -9.62
CA ASP A 218 4.33 -0.43 -11.08
C ASP A 218 5.46 0.38 -11.74
N LYS A 219 6.14 -0.24 -12.66
CA LYS A 219 7.26 0.36 -13.40
C LYS A 219 6.86 0.70 -14.84
N PRO A 220 7.52 1.72 -15.44
CA PRO A 220 8.58 2.57 -14.90
C PRO A 220 8.04 3.63 -13.93
N ASP A 221 8.85 4.00 -12.92
CA ASP A 221 8.51 5.11 -12.02
C ASP A 221 8.34 6.41 -12.81
N LEU A 222 7.21 7.06 -12.65
CA LEU A 222 6.95 8.35 -13.27
C LEU A 222 7.69 9.48 -12.53
N ARG A 223 8.33 10.37 -13.29
CA ARG A 223 8.77 11.65 -12.76
C ARG A 223 7.56 12.57 -12.55
N MET A 224 7.65 13.47 -11.57
CA MET A 224 6.56 14.43 -11.36
C MET A 224 6.26 15.29 -12.59
N ASN A 225 7.29 15.65 -13.38
CA ASN A 225 7.11 16.37 -14.64
C ASN A 225 6.50 15.53 -15.78
N GLN A 226 6.35 14.21 -15.61
CA GLN A 226 5.58 13.31 -16.49
C GLN A 226 4.17 13.07 -15.93
N MET A 227 4.06 12.85 -14.62
CA MET A 227 2.77 12.60 -13.95
C MET A 227 1.85 13.82 -14.01
N VAL A 228 2.38 15.03 -13.77
CA VAL A 228 1.59 16.26 -13.75
C VAL A 228 0.88 16.53 -15.09
N PRO A 229 1.56 16.52 -16.25
CA PRO A 229 0.88 16.66 -17.54
C PRO A 229 -0.16 15.58 -17.81
N LEU A 230 0.14 14.32 -17.48
CA LEU A 230 -0.78 13.20 -17.65
C LEU A 230 -2.08 13.39 -16.85
N VAL A 231 -1.96 13.78 -15.59
CA VAL A 231 -3.11 14.05 -14.73
C VAL A 231 -3.90 15.24 -15.27
N ARG A 232 -3.24 16.35 -15.61
CA ARG A 232 -3.89 17.56 -16.12
C ARG A 232 -4.62 17.34 -17.46
N ASP A 233 -4.02 16.55 -18.33
CA ASP A 233 -4.66 16.12 -19.57
C ASP A 233 -5.94 15.33 -19.32
N ALA A 234 -5.91 14.41 -18.38
CA ALA A 234 -7.09 13.63 -17.96
C ALA A 234 -8.21 14.50 -17.38
N PHE A 235 -7.87 15.67 -16.77
CA PHE A 235 -8.84 16.68 -16.32
C PHE A 235 -9.26 17.68 -17.40
N GLY A 236 -8.81 17.53 -18.64
CA GLY A 236 -9.15 18.42 -19.76
C GLY A 236 -8.38 19.74 -19.81
N TYR A 237 -7.30 19.89 -19.04
CA TYR A 237 -6.46 21.11 -19.05
C TYR A 237 -5.29 21.04 -20.03
N GLY A 238 -5.21 19.97 -20.84
CA GLY A 238 -4.11 19.71 -21.76
C GLY A 238 -2.82 19.22 -21.08
N ALA A 239 -1.96 18.56 -21.84
CA ALA A 239 -0.73 17.93 -21.36
C ALA A 239 0.42 18.93 -21.12
N SER A 240 0.15 20.17 -20.77
CA SER A 240 1.16 21.19 -20.48
C SER A 240 1.58 21.19 -19.03
N LEU A 241 2.87 21.50 -18.79
CA LEU A 241 3.35 21.75 -17.43
C LEU A 241 2.78 23.05 -16.90
N PRO A 242 2.30 23.09 -15.66
CA PRO A 242 1.85 24.35 -15.03
C PRO A 242 3.04 25.23 -14.71
N MET A 243 2.74 26.45 -14.24
CA MET A 243 3.76 27.38 -13.70
C MET A 243 4.62 26.67 -12.65
N ARG A 244 5.92 26.89 -12.71
CA ARG A 244 6.90 26.31 -11.79
C ARG A 244 7.43 27.38 -10.87
N LEU A 245 7.53 27.05 -9.59
CA LEU A 245 8.19 27.88 -8.60
C LEU A 245 9.44 27.19 -8.07
N PRO A 246 10.59 27.85 -8.05
CA PRO A 246 11.82 27.29 -7.53
C PRO A 246 11.67 26.86 -6.07
N TYR A 247 12.26 25.71 -5.72
CA TYR A 247 12.20 25.17 -4.35
C TYR A 247 12.72 26.16 -3.30
N TRP A 248 13.83 26.87 -3.62
CA TRP A 248 14.46 27.83 -2.72
C TRP A 248 13.57 29.05 -2.41
N LEU A 249 12.63 29.39 -3.30
CA LEU A 249 11.67 30.48 -3.09
C LEU A 249 10.49 30.04 -2.20
N ILE A 250 10.00 28.83 -2.39
CA ILE A 250 8.80 28.34 -1.70
C ILE A 250 9.11 27.79 -0.31
N TYR A 251 10.29 27.23 -0.10
CA TYR A 251 10.65 26.62 1.17
C TYR A 251 10.66 27.60 2.36
N PRO A 252 11.23 28.84 2.24
CA PRO A 252 11.11 29.87 3.29
C PRO A 252 9.68 30.30 3.57
N VAL A 253 8.85 30.45 2.52
CA VAL A 253 7.43 30.78 2.68
C VAL A 253 6.70 29.69 3.48
N ALA A 254 6.95 28.42 3.17
CA ALA A 254 6.37 27.31 3.92
C ALA A 254 6.84 27.28 5.39
N MET A 255 8.08 27.72 5.66
CA MET A 255 8.61 27.83 7.02
C MET A 255 7.85 28.88 7.84
N VAL A 256 7.57 30.04 7.25
CA VAL A 256 6.75 31.07 7.89
C VAL A 256 5.32 30.58 8.11
N LEU A 257 4.74 29.90 7.11
CA LEU A 257 3.39 29.34 7.24
C LEU A 257 3.29 28.29 8.34
N ASP A 258 4.32 27.44 8.52
CA ASP A 258 4.38 26.45 9.61
C ASP A 258 4.40 27.14 10.99
N TRP A 259 5.11 28.27 11.13
CA TRP A 259 5.15 29.06 12.37
C TRP A 259 3.79 29.69 12.68
N VAL A 260 3.15 30.28 11.65
CA VAL A 260 1.80 30.85 11.80
C VAL A 260 0.79 29.76 12.12
N ALA A 261 0.91 28.58 11.49
CA ALA A 261 0.06 27.43 11.77
C ALA A 261 0.15 26.98 13.23
N ALA A 262 1.38 26.90 13.75
CA ALA A 262 1.64 26.55 15.15
C ALA A 262 1.06 27.59 16.12
N ALA A 263 1.26 28.90 15.82
CA ALA A 263 0.73 30.00 16.65
C ALA A 263 -0.80 30.05 16.67
N LEU A 264 -1.46 29.69 15.55
CA LEU A 264 -2.93 29.71 15.42
C LEU A 264 -3.60 28.37 15.72
N ASN A 265 -2.83 27.34 16.06
CA ASN A 265 -3.29 25.96 16.21
C ASN A 265 -4.13 25.46 15.00
N LYS A 266 -3.70 25.84 13.78
CA LYS A 266 -4.36 25.51 12.51
C LYS A 266 -3.40 24.78 11.59
N SER A 267 -3.93 23.98 10.66
CA SER A 267 -3.15 23.35 9.60
C SER A 267 -3.35 24.08 8.27
N PHE A 268 -2.25 24.43 7.58
CA PHE A 268 -2.31 25.01 6.24
C PHE A 268 -2.09 23.92 5.16
N PRO A 269 -2.61 24.15 3.94
CA PRO A 269 -2.40 23.26 2.79
C PRO A 269 -0.92 23.13 2.39
N VAL A 270 -0.12 24.16 2.65
CA VAL A 270 1.31 24.25 2.34
C VAL A 270 2.09 24.15 3.65
N SER A 271 3.04 23.20 3.72
CA SER A 271 3.96 23.02 4.86
C SER A 271 5.30 22.52 4.36
N ARG A 272 6.38 22.73 5.12
CA ARG A 272 7.73 22.24 4.78
C ARG A 272 7.74 20.73 4.54
N VAL A 273 7.06 19.97 5.38
CA VAL A 273 7.00 18.49 5.27
C VAL A 273 6.31 18.07 3.97
N ARG A 274 5.22 18.73 3.61
CA ARG A 274 4.50 18.43 2.36
C ARG A 274 5.31 18.77 1.12
N ILE A 275 6.00 19.92 1.13
CA ILE A 275 6.90 20.33 0.04
C ILE A 275 8.08 19.35 -0.07
N LYS A 276 8.71 19.01 1.05
CA LYS A 276 9.79 18.01 1.06
C LYS A 276 9.32 16.67 0.53
N LYS A 277 8.18 16.16 1.01
CA LYS A 277 7.59 14.91 0.51
C LYS A 277 7.26 14.99 -0.99
N PHE A 278 6.76 16.12 -1.48
CA PHE A 278 6.45 16.29 -2.90
C PHE A 278 7.71 16.25 -3.76
N CYS A 279 8.78 16.91 -3.35
CA CYS A 279 10.02 17.06 -4.12
C CYS A 279 11.03 15.90 -3.92
N SER A 280 10.89 15.04 -2.90
CA SER A 280 11.80 13.93 -2.64
C SER A 280 11.56 12.76 -3.58
N ASN A 281 12.59 11.93 -3.80
CA ASN A 281 12.46 10.63 -4.42
C ASN A 281 11.75 9.63 -3.50
N SER A 282 11.11 8.62 -4.10
CA SER A 282 10.56 7.47 -3.42
C SER A 282 10.54 6.33 -4.42
N GLN A 283 11.67 5.62 -4.54
CA GLN A 283 11.90 4.59 -5.54
C GLN A 283 12.23 3.26 -4.89
N PHE A 284 11.61 2.20 -5.40
CA PHE A 284 11.81 0.84 -4.91
C PHE A 284 12.05 -0.10 -6.08
N SER A 285 13.10 -0.93 -6.00
CA SER A 285 13.36 -1.97 -6.99
C SER A 285 12.24 -3.02 -6.97
N THR A 286 11.97 -3.55 -8.15
CA THR A 286 11.05 -4.66 -8.39
C THR A 286 11.73 -5.82 -9.11
N ASP A 287 13.04 -5.94 -8.98
CA ASP A 287 13.82 -6.94 -9.71
C ASP A 287 13.49 -8.35 -9.26
N ARG A 288 13.23 -8.57 -7.96
CA ARG A 288 12.75 -9.87 -7.46
C ARG A 288 11.40 -10.25 -8.03
N LEU A 289 10.48 -9.28 -8.16
CA LEU A 289 9.17 -9.49 -8.74
C LEU A 289 9.28 -9.92 -10.21
N LYS A 290 10.14 -9.26 -10.99
CA LYS A 290 10.41 -9.62 -12.39
C LYS A 290 11.09 -11.00 -12.49
N ALA A 291 12.07 -11.27 -11.61
CA ALA A 291 12.75 -12.57 -11.58
C ALA A 291 11.79 -13.72 -11.22
N ALA A 292 10.73 -13.45 -10.46
CA ALA A 292 9.66 -14.41 -10.19
C ALA A 292 8.72 -14.66 -11.40
N GLY A 293 8.89 -13.91 -12.50
CA GLY A 293 8.10 -14.07 -13.73
C GLY A 293 6.73 -13.39 -13.70
N PHE A 294 6.49 -12.45 -12.78
CA PHE A 294 5.23 -11.70 -12.77
C PHE A 294 5.28 -10.51 -13.73
N GLU A 295 4.23 -10.39 -14.54
CA GLU A 295 4.00 -9.25 -15.42
C GLU A 295 2.70 -8.54 -15.03
N PRO A 296 2.74 -7.21 -14.76
CA PRO A 296 1.55 -6.44 -14.44
C PRO A 296 0.58 -6.40 -15.63
N LYS A 297 -0.70 -6.59 -15.37
CA LYS A 297 -1.75 -6.56 -16.41
C LYS A 297 -2.02 -5.15 -16.95
N TYR A 298 -1.84 -4.13 -16.12
CA TYR A 298 -2.17 -2.75 -16.46
C TYR A 298 -0.91 -1.89 -16.48
N GLU A 299 -0.74 -1.15 -17.56
CA GLU A 299 0.27 -0.09 -17.63
C GLU A 299 -0.03 1.03 -16.62
N LEU A 300 1.00 1.58 -15.99
CA LEU A 300 0.84 2.60 -14.94
C LEU A 300 0.07 3.84 -15.43
N THR A 301 0.35 4.28 -16.67
CA THR A 301 -0.32 5.44 -17.28
C THR A 301 -1.81 5.21 -17.51
N ASP A 302 -2.18 4.01 -17.95
CA ASP A 302 -3.58 3.64 -18.19
C ASP A 302 -4.33 3.45 -16.87
N ALA A 303 -3.68 2.85 -15.88
CA ALA A 303 -4.22 2.71 -14.53
C ALA A 303 -4.52 4.08 -13.89
N LEU A 304 -3.63 5.06 -14.07
CA LEU A 304 -3.86 6.44 -13.61
C LEU A 304 -5.06 7.08 -14.30
N ARG A 305 -5.13 7.01 -15.65
CA ARG A 305 -6.28 7.54 -16.41
C ARG A 305 -7.58 6.89 -16.00
N ARG A 306 -7.59 5.56 -15.83
CA ARG A 306 -8.76 4.80 -15.39
C ARG A 306 -9.22 5.24 -13.99
N THR A 307 -8.30 5.37 -13.06
CA THR A 307 -8.59 5.85 -11.69
C THR A 307 -9.16 7.26 -11.70
N ILE A 308 -8.56 8.17 -12.50
CA ILE A 308 -9.00 9.56 -12.60
C ILE A 308 -10.44 9.62 -13.14
N ARG A 309 -10.74 8.90 -14.23
CA ARG A 309 -12.09 8.86 -14.79
C ARG A 309 -13.13 8.37 -13.78
N ALA A 310 -12.82 7.30 -13.07
CA ALA A 310 -13.73 6.69 -12.10
C ALA A 310 -13.97 7.57 -10.86
N GLU A 311 -12.91 8.21 -10.32
CA GLU A 311 -13.00 8.93 -9.06
C GLU A 311 -13.43 10.40 -9.20
N PHE A 312 -13.25 10.98 -10.38
CA PHE A 312 -13.56 12.40 -10.63
C PHE A 312 -14.70 12.62 -11.63
N ASN A 313 -15.39 11.53 -12.05
CA ASN A 313 -16.54 11.55 -12.99
C ASN A 313 -16.22 12.26 -14.32
N LEU A 314 -15.07 11.92 -14.94
CA LEU A 314 -14.55 12.51 -16.17
C LEU A 314 -14.68 11.56 -17.37
#